data_0f5ade1e821a1526b2f7e09a549d4173
#
_entry.id   0f5ade1e821a1526b2f7e09a549d4173
#
_cell.length_a   1.000
_cell.length_b   1.000
_cell.length_c   1.000
_cell.angle_alpha   90.00
_cell.angle_beta   90.00
_cell.angle_gamma   90.00
#
_symmetry.space_group_name_H-M   'P 1'
#
loop_
_entity.id
_entity.type
_entity.pdbx_description
1 polymer ?
#
loop_
_entity_poly.entity_id
_entity_poly.type
_entity_poly.pdbx_seq_one_letter_code
_entity_poly.pdbx_strand_id
1 'polypeptide(L)'
;MDEIQKTASQVDTDKHMVLRTEGLVKRYGKRTVANGVTINVKQGEIVGLLGPNGAGKTTSFYMTTGLVVPNAGHVYLDDQDITGYPVYKRARAGIGYLPQEASVFRKMSVEDNILSVLEMTGKPREYQMEKLESLINDFDLQKVRKNLGDQLSGGERRRTEIARCLANDPKFIMLDEPFAGV
;
A
#
# COMPACT_ATOMS: atom_id res chain seq x y z
N MET A 1 5.46 -35.98 -44.87
CA MET A 1 4.22 -35.82 -44.04
C MET A 1 4.69 -35.57 -42.63
N ASP A 2 4.99 -34.34 -42.33
CA ASP A 2 5.62 -33.96 -41.06
C ASP A 2 4.60 -33.32 -40.17
N GLU A 3 4.34 -33.96 -39.04
CA GLU A 3 3.51 -33.43 -37.98
C GLU A 3 4.23 -32.24 -37.29
N ILE A 4 3.74 -31.05 -37.51
CA ILE A 4 4.14 -29.86 -36.77
C ILE A 4 3.47 -29.91 -35.43
N GLN A 5 4.14 -30.43 -34.41
CA GLN A 5 3.73 -30.27 -33.04
C GLN A 5 3.81 -28.78 -32.65
N LYS A 6 2.68 -28.13 -32.58
CA LYS A 6 2.55 -26.82 -31.88
C LYS A 6 2.67 -27.07 -30.38
N THR A 7 3.82 -26.81 -29.82
CA THR A 7 4.01 -26.64 -28.38
C THR A 7 3.37 -25.31 -27.99
N ALA A 8 2.15 -25.35 -27.52
CA ALA A 8 1.52 -24.22 -26.84
C ALA A 8 2.31 -24.00 -25.53
N SER A 9 3.05 -22.92 -25.46
CA SER A 9 3.64 -22.45 -24.21
C SER A 9 2.47 -22.17 -23.24
N GLN A 10 2.34 -23.01 -22.23
CA GLN A 10 1.51 -22.73 -21.08
C GLN A 10 2.07 -21.45 -20.45
N VAL A 11 1.32 -20.37 -20.54
CA VAL A 11 1.56 -19.16 -19.76
C VAL A 11 1.34 -19.58 -18.31
N ASP A 12 2.41 -19.56 -17.52
CA ASP A 12 2.38 -19.82 -16.09
C ASP A 12 1.59 -18.68 -15.41
N THR A 13 0.28 -18.93 -15.22
CA THR A 13 -0.68 -17.96 -14.66
C THR A 13 -0.57 -17.83 -13.14
N ASP A 14 0.39 -18.49 -12.51
CA ASP A 14 0.53 -18.60 -11.05
C ASP A 14 1.72 -17.84 -10.47
N LYS A 15 2.29 -16.89 -11.21
CA LYS A 15 3.40 -16.08 -10.69
C LYS A 15 2.85 -14.97 -9.77
N HIS A 16 2.68 -15.28 -8.49
CA HIS A 16 2.36 -14.27 -7.47
C HIS A 16 3.53 -13.31 -7.28
N MET A 17 3.22 -12.01 -7.24
CA MET A 17 4.22 -10.99 -6.91
C MET A 17 4.73 -11.19 -5.49
N VAL A 18 5.99 -10.82 -5.25
CA VAL A 18 6.65 -10.91 -3.94
C VAL A 18 7.22 -9.55 -3.55
N LEU A 19 6.82 -9.06 -2.39
CA LEU A 19 7.47 -7.93 -1.72
C LEU A 19 8.43 -8.47 -0.67
N ARG A 20 9.71 -8.17 -0.79
CA ARG A 20 10.69 -8.63 0.20
C ARG A 20 11.66 -7.53 0.60
N THR A 21 12.16 -7.65 1.82
CA THR A 21 13.26 -6.84 2.33
C THR A 21 14.42 -7.74 2.71
N GLU A 22 15.64 -7.27 2.53
CA GLU A 22 16.85 -8.02 2.85
C GLU A 22 17.77 -7.17 3.71
N GLY A 23 17.96 -7.59 4.96
CA GLY A 23 18.93 -7.01 5.87
C GLY A 23 18.76 -5.52 6.13
N LEU A 24 17.53 -4.98 6.17
CA LEU A 24 17.30 -3.55 6.37
C LEU A 24 17.85 -3.05 7.69
N VAL A 25 18.67 -2.01 7.63
CA VAL A 25 19.24 -1.34 8.80
C VAL A 25 18.87 0.14 8.78
N LYS A 26 18.45 0.67 9.92
CA LYS A 26 18.28 2.11 10.14
C LYS A 26 18.92 2.57 11.42
N ARG A 27 19.71 3.65 11.30
CA ARG A 27 20.37 4.32 12.41
C ARG A 27 19.98 5.78 12.45
N TYR A 28 19.74 6.31 13.65
CA TYR A 28 19.58 7.72 13.91
C TYR A 28 20.67 8.15 14.90
N GLY A 29 21.67 8.85 14.43
CA GLY A 29 22.89 9.16 15.20
C GLY A 29 23.59 7.85 15.63
N LYS A 30 23.74 7.67 16.93
CA LYS A 30 24.37 6.45 17.52
C LYS A 30 23.39 5.29 17.76
N ARG A 31 22.08 5.53 17.61
CA ARG A 31 21.04 4.51 17.91
C ARG A 31 20.66 3.74 16.65
N THR A 32 20.83 2.43 16.66
CA THR A 32 20.27 1.54 15.66
C THR A 32 18.83 1.20 16.06
N VAL A 33 17.85 1.54 15.21
CA VAL A 33 16.40 1.34 15.48
C VAL A 33 15.83 0.15 14.73
N ALA A 34 16.45 -0.25 13.62
CA ALA A 34 16.19 -1.48 12.90
C ALA A 34 17.53 -2.10 12.52
N ASN A 35 17.71 -3.41 12.72
CA ASN A 35 18.98 -4.08 12.50
C ASN A 35 18.80 -5.42 11.80
N GLY A 36 19.07 -5.46 10.50
CA GLY A 36 19.04 -6.67 9.70
C GLY A 36 17.62 -7.21 9.43
N VAL A 37 16.62 -6.34 9.30
CA VAL A 37 15.22 -6.76 9.12
C VAL A 37 15.02 -7.37 7.73
N THR A 38 14.61 -8.63 7.70
CA THR A 38 14.30 -9.39 6.48
C THR A 38 12.86 -9.88 6.56
N ILE A 39 12.05 -9.52 5.58
CA ILE A 39 10.61 -9.86 5.49
C ILE A 39 10.35 -10.33 4.05
N ASN A 40 9.48 -11.31 3.90
CA ASN A 40 9.02 -11.79 2.62
C ASN A 40 7.49 -11.93 2.66
N VAL A 41 6.80 -11.32 1.70
CA VAL A 41 5.34 -11.34 1.59
C VAL A 41 4.97 -11.67 0.15
N LYS A 42 4.22 -12.73 -0.06
CA LYS A 42 3.65 -13.07 -1.37
C LYS A 42 2.30 -12.38 -1.54
N GLN A 43 1.95 -12.05 -2.77
CA GLN A 43 0.61 -11.54 -3.08
C GLN A 43 -0.47 -12.51 -2.59
N GLY A 44 -1.47 -11.99 -1.87
CA GLY A 44 -2.52 -12.79 -1.24
C GLY A 44 -2.17 -13.34 0.15
N GLU A 45 -0.92 -13.17 0.61
CA GLU A 45 -0.48 -13.58 1.95
C GLU A 45 -0.70 -12.45 2.97
N ILE A 46 -1.02 -12.83 4.21
CA ILE A 46 -1.08 -11.91 5.36
C ILE A 46 0.09 -12.22 6.29
N VAL A 47 0.96 -11.23 6.47
CA VAL A 47 2.16 -11.33 7.33
C VAL A 47 2.08 -10.30 8.45
N GLY A 48 2.20 -10.75 9.70
CA GLY A 48 2.24 -9.92 10.89
C GLY A 48 3.66 -9.65 11.38
N LEU A 49 4.03 -8.37 11.50
CA LEU A 49 5.28 -7.94 12.13
C LEU A 49 5.02 -7.65 13.62
N LEU A 50 5.41 -8.57 14.48
CA LEU A 50 5.18 -8.49 15.92
C LEU A 50 6.45 -8.07 16.65
N GLY A 51 6.27 -7.42 17.81
CA GLY A 51 7.36 -7.02 18.69
C GLY A 51 6.96 -5.90 19.65
N PRO A 52 7.75 -5.65 20.70
CA PRO A 52 7.47 -4.61 21.68
C PRO A 52 7.54 -3.20 21.06
N ASN A 53 7.07 -2.20 21.83
CA ASN A 53 7.22 -0.81 21.42
C ASN A 53 8.70 -0.43 21.35
N GLY A 54 9.07 0.31 20.29
CA GLY A 54 10.46 0.66 20.04
C GLY A 54 11.31 -0.42 19.35
N ALA A 55 10.73 -1.58 19.00
CA ALA A 55 11.43 -2.66 18.27
C ALA A 55 11.74 -2.33 16.80
N GLY A 56 11.38 -1.14 16.32
CA GLY A 56 11.66 -0.73 14.95
C GLY A 56 10.60 -1.14 13.93
N LYS A 57 9.44 -1.64 14.34
CA LYS A 57 8.34 -2.07 13.44
C LYS A 57 7.96 -0.97 12.45
N THR A 58 7.50 0.18 12.95
CA THR A 58 7.11 1.34 12.12
C THR A 58 8.26 1.82 11.24
N THR A 59 9.51 1.81 11.75
CA THR A 59 10.69 2.16 10.94
C THR A 59 10.89 1.18 9.78
N SER A 60 10.67 -0.11 10.01
CA SER A 60 10.75 -1.14 8.95
C SER A 60 9.66 -0.92 7.90
N PHE A 61 8.43 -0.58 8.30
CA PHE A 61 7.36 -0.16 7.39
C PHE A 61 7.77 1.08 6.57
N TYR A 62 8.30 2.09 7.22
CA TYR A 62 8.74 3.32 6.54
C TYR A 62 9.88 3.09 5.54
N MET A 63 10.80 2.17 5.84
CA MET A 63 11.83 1.77 4.87
C MET A 63 11.22 1.02 3.69
N THR A 64 10.25 0.14 3.93
CA THR A 64 9.58 -0.63 2.88
C THR A 64 8.66 0.23 2.01
N THR A 65 8.00 1.25 2.57
CA THR A 65 7.15 2.19 1.81
C THR A 65 7.94 3.31 1.13
N GLY A 66 9.21 3.50 1.49
CA GLY A 66 10.06 4.56 0.95
C GLY A 66 9.94 5.91 1.66
N LEU A 67 9.25 5.97 2.81
CA LEU A 67 9.21 7.16 3.68
C LEU A 67 10.54 7.41 4.37
N VAL A 68 11.32 6.36 4.60
CA VAL A 68 12.65 6.42 5.21
C VAL A 68 13.63 5.63 4.34
N VAL A 69 14.77 6.24 4.02
CA VAL A 69 15.85 5.55 3.31
C VAL A 69 16.65 4.70 4.31
N PRO A 70 16.86 3.40 4.07
CA PRO A 70 17.67 2.55 4.92
C PRO A 70 19.15 2.96 4.86
N ASN A 71 19.91 2.67 5.93
CA ASN A 71 21.36 2.83 5.93
C ASN A 71 22.08 1.63 5.29
N ALA A 72 21.45 0.45 5.31
CA ALA A 72 21.91 -0.76 4.64
C ALA A 72 20.72 -1.69 4.37
N GLY A 73 20.92 -2.68 3.50
CA GLY A 73 19.90 -3.61 3.06
C GLY A 73 19.08 -3.09 1.89
N HIS A 74 18.21 -3.94 1.37
CA HIS A 74 17.48 -3.70 0.14
C HIS A 74 15.99 -3.99 0.28
N VAL A 75 15.18 -3.34 -0.56
CA VAL A 75 13.74 -3.63 -0.73
C VAL A 75 13.52 -4.04 -2.19
N TYR A 76 12.89 -5.17 -2.39
CA TYR A 76 12.59 -5.72 -3.72
C TYR A 76 11.09 -5.89 -3.92
N LEU A 77 10.65 -5.63 -5.13
CA LEU A 77 9.36 -6.04 -5.65
C LEU A 77 9.63 -7.03 -6.79
N ASP A 78 9.35 -8.30 -6.57
CA ASP A 78 9.86 -9.42 -7.38
C ASP A 78 11.40 -9.36 -7.46
N ASP A 79 11.95 -9.27 -8.67
CA ASP A 79 13.39 -9.18 -8.91
C ASP A 79 13.88 -7.72 -9.01
N GLN A 80 12.98 -6.74 -8.89
CA GLN A 80 13.32 -5.34 -9.03
C GLN A 80 13.72 -4.72 -7.69
N ASP A 81 14.95 -4.21 -7.58
CA ASP A 81 15.38 -3.40 -6.44
C ASP A 81 14.67 -2.02 -6.49
N ILE A 82 13.84 -1.78 -5.49
CA ILE A 82 13.10 -0.53 -5.33
C ILE A 82 13.60 0.30 -4.14
N THR A 83 14.76 -0.03 -3.57
CA THR A 83 15.32 0.63 -2.38
C THR A 83 15.43 2.14 -2.55
N GLY A 84 15.91 2.59 -3.72
CA GLY A 84 16.03 4.00 -4.07
C GLY A 84 14.75 4.67 -4.55
N TYR A 85 13.61 3.94 -4.65
CA TYR A 85 12.38 4.52 -5.15
C TYR A 85 11.71 5.39 -4.09
N PRO A 86 11.32 6.63 -4.44
CA PRO A 86 10.49 7.46 -3.58
C PRO A 86 9.09 6.87 -3.44
N VAL A 87 8.35 7.30 -2.39
CA VAL A 87 7.01 6.79 -2.04
C VAL A 87 6.08 6.71 -3.24
N TYR A 88 5.98 7.76 -4.06
CA TYR A 88 5.05 7.79 -5.19
C TYR A 88 5.36 6.74 -6.26
N LYS A 89 6.66 6.40 -6.49
CA LYS A 89 7.03 5.33 -7.42
C LYS A 89 6.66 3.97 -6.87
N ARG A 90 6.85 3.75 -5.55
CA ARG A 90 6.43 2.50 -4.89
C ARG A 90 4.91 2.36 -4.89
N ALA A 91 4.18 3.44 -4.65
CA ALA A 91 2.71 3.44 -4.75
C ALA A 91 2.24 3.07 -6.17
N ARG A 92 2.85 3.63 -7.23
CA ARG A 92 2.57 3.24 -8.62
C ARG A 92 2.97 1.82 -8.97
N ALA A 93 3.96 1.26 -8.29
CA ALA A 93 4.34 -0.14 -8.41
C ALA A 93 3.39 -1.10 -7.67
N GLY A 94 2.42 -0.56 -6.91
CA GLY A 94 1.38 -1.33 -6.25
C GLY A 94 1.60 -1.54 -4.75
N ILE A 95 2.40 -0.71 -4.08
CA ILE A 95 2.59 -0.76 -2.63
C ILE A 95 1.73 0.33 -1.97
N GLY A 96 0.59 -0.07 -1.37
CA GLY A 96 -0.26 0.79 -0.57
C GLY A 96 0.22 0.90 0.87
N TYR A 97 -0.03 2.05 1.49
CA TYR A 97 0.28 2.27 2.90
C TYR A 97 -0.90 2.94 3.60
N LEU A 98 -1.33 2.35 4.71
CA LEU A 98 -2.37 2.88 5.57
C LEU A 98 -1.76 3.22 6.93
N PRO A 99 -1.50 4.49 7.24
CA PRO A 99 -0.88 4.91 8.48
C PRO A 99 -1.81 4.70 9.69
N GLN A 100 -1.21 4.68 10.88
CA GLN A 100 -1.93 4.69 12.15
C GLN A 100 -2.71 6.01 12.34
N GLU A 101 -2.07 7.13 12.00
CA GLU A 101 -2.68 8.46 12.14
C GLU A 101 -3.65 8.76 11.00
N ALA A 102 -4.65 9.61 11.30
CA ALA A 102 -5.64 10.03 10.32
C ALA A 102 -5.00 10.78 9.14
N SER A 103 -5.21 10.27 7.93
CA SER A 103 -4.62 10.77 6.69
C SER A 103 -5.62 11.42 5.72
N VAL A 104 -6.91 11.49 6.09
CA VAL A 104 -7.94 12.11 5.26
C VAL A 104 -7.70 13.61 5.05
N PHE A 105 -7.91 14.10 3.85
CA PHE A 105 -7.90 15.54 3.57
C PHE A 105 -9.13 16.21 4.18
N ARG A 106 -8.93 16.91 5.29
CA ARG A 106 -10.02 17.43 6.16
C ARG A 106 -10.97 18.36 5.43
N LYS A 107 -10.51 19.15 4.47
CA LYS A 107 -11.29 20.16 3.72
C LYS A 107 -11.78 19.67 2.36
N MET A 108 -11.63 18.40 2.09
CA MET A 108 -12.18 17.74 0.90
C MET A 108 -13.33 16.83 1.30
N SER A 109 -14.31 16.65 0.42
CA SER A 109 -15.37 15.68 0.62
C SER A 109 -14.83 14.25 0.62
N VAL A 110 -15.61 13.27 1.07
CA VAL A 110 -15.27 11.84 0.95
C VAL A 110 -15.01 11.49 -0.51
N GLU A 111 -15.90 11.90 -1.41
CA GLU A 111 -15.77 11.70 -2.86
C GLU A 111 -14.47 12.29 -3.39
N ASP A 112 -14.16 13.55 -3.06
CA ASP A 112 -12.96 14.22 -3.54
C ASP A 112 -11.68 13.59 -2.96
N ASN A 113 -11.72 13.11 -1.72
CA ASN A 113 -10.61 12.36 -1.11
C ASN A 113 -10.24 11.11 -1.92
N ILE A 114 -11.23 10.36 -2.40
CA ILE A 114 -11.02 9.15 -3.20
C ILE A 114 -10.63 9.54 -4.63
N LEU A 115 -11.38 10.47 -5.21
CA LEU A 115 -11.18 10.92 -6.59
C LEU A 115 -9.79 11.51 -6.82
N SER A 116 -9.25 12.25 -5.85
CA SER A 116 -7.89 12.81 -5.94
C SER A 116 -6.82 11.74 -6.21
N VAL A 117 -6.97 10.55 -5.64
CA VAL A 117 -6.05 9.42 -5.89
C VAL A 117 -6.34 8.79 -7.25
N LEU A 118 -7.62 8.61 -7.60
CA LEU A 118 -8.00 8.05 -8.91
C LEU A 118 -7.48 8.89 -10.08
N GLU A 119 -7.53 10.22 -9.97
CA GLU A 119 -6.99 11.13 -10.97
C GLU A 119 -5.46 10.97 -11.14
N MET A 120 -4.74 10.72 -10.06
CA MET A 120 -3.29 10.47 -10.11
C MET A 120 -2.91 9.15 -10.80
N THR A 121 -3.86 8.23 -11.00
CA THR A 121 -3.61 6.96 -11.72
C THR A 121 -3.42 7.17 -13.22
N GLY A 122 -3.91 8.28 -13.78
CA GLY A 122 -3.91 8.55 -15.21
C GLY A 122 -4.86 7.66 -16.03
N LYS A 123 -5.74 6.91 -15.38
CA LYS A 123 -6.76 6.07 -16.03
C LYS A 123 -7.87 6.94 -16.67
N PRO A 124 -8.60 6.43 -17.69
CA PRO A 124 -9.73 7.14 -18.29
C PRO A 124 -10.77 7.57 -17.25
N ARG A 125 -11.45 8.68 -17.50
CA ARG A 125 -12.45 9.23 -16.57
C ARG A 125 -13.58 8.24 -16.26
N GLU A 126 -14.02 7.49 -17.25
CA GLU A 126 -15.03 6.46 -17.07
C GLU A 126 -14.62 5.43 -16.01
N TYR A 127 -13.40 4.88 -16.11
CA TYR A 127 -12.83 3.98 -15.09
C TYR A 127 -12.75 4.64 -13.72
N GLN A 128 -12.31 5.91 -13.66
CA GLN A 128 -12.21 6.62 -12.37
C GLN A 128 -13.58 6.73 -11.69
N MET A 129 -14.62 7.05 -12.46
CA MET A 129 -15.97 7.20 -11.91
C MET A 129 -16.56 5.85 -11.50
N GLU A 130 -16.40 4.81 -12.31
CA GLU A 130 -16.84 3.44 -11.98
C GLU A 130 -16.16 2.94 -10.71
N LYS A 131 -14.85 3.12 -10.60
CA LYS A 131 -14.08 2.73 -9.41
C LYS A 131 -14.48 3.55 -8.18
N LEU A 132 -14.76 4.83 -8.33
CA LEU A 132 -15.26 5.69 -7.26
C LEU A 132 -16.58 5.16 -6.71
N GLU A 133 -17.56 4.86 -7.60
CA GLU A 133 -18.86 4.33 -7.19
C GLU A 133 -18.71 2.97 -6.47
N SER A 134 -17.87 2.07 -6.99
CA SER A 134 -17.57 0.81 -6.32
C SER A 134 -17.03 1.03 -4.91
N LEU A 135 -16.01 1.88 -4.74
CA LEU A 135 -15.43 2.15 -3.44
C LEU A 135 -16.40 2.82 -2.46
N ILE A 136 -17.22 3.76 -2.93
CA ILE A 136 -18.26 4.39 -2.12
C ILE A 136 -19.26 3.34 -1.61
N ASN A 137 -19.64 2.39 -2.47
CA ASN A 137 -20.56 1.30 -2.11
C ASN A 137 -19.92 0.27 -1.19
N ASP A 138 -18.72 -0.20 -1.50
CA ASP A 138 -18.01 -1.25 -0.74
C ASP A 138 -17.70 -0.84 0.70
N PHE A 139 -17.56 0.47 0.94
CA PHE A 139 -17.24 1.03 2.26
C PHE A 139 -18.41 1.76 2.94
N ASP A 140 -19.65 1.62 2.45
CA ASP A 140 -20.85 2.24 3.02
C ASP A 140 -20.71 3.76 3.25
N LEU A 141 -20.17 4.46 2.24
CA LEU A 141 -19.89 5.89 2.30
C LEU A 141 -20.94 6.78 1.61
N GLN A 142 -22.02 6.20 1.06
CA GLN A 142 -23.03 6.91 0.27
C GLN A 142 -23.64 8.08 1.06
N LYS A 143 -23.98 7.85 2.34
CA LYS A 143 -24.65 8.86 3.19
C LYS A 143 -23.76 10.06 3.52
N VAL A 144 -22.45 9.84 3.54
CA VAL A 144 -21.45 10.85 3.90
C VAL A 144 -20.60 11.31 2.73
N ARG A 145 -20.95 10.87 1.51
CA ARG A 145 -20.21 11.12 0.26
C ARG A 145 -19.77 12.58 0.08
N LYS A 146 -20.66 13.52 0.40
CA LYS A 146 -20.43 14.97 0.26
C LYS A 146 -19.93 15.66 1.55
N ASN A 147 -19.85 14.92 2.65
CA ASN A 147 -19.33 15.47 3.91
C ASN A 147 -17.83 15.71 3.82
N LEU A 148 -17.36 16.77 4.44
CA LEU A 148 -15.93 17.07 4.53
C LEU A 148 -15.24 16.11 5.51
N GLY A 149 -13.95 15.85 5.30
CA GLY A 149 -13.16 14.93 6.12
C GLY A 149 -13.12 15.28 7.61
N ASP A 150 -13.26 16.56 7.98
CA ASP A 150 -13.33 17.00 9.38
C ASP A 150 -14.72 16.81 10.03
N GLN A 151 -15.75 16.49 9.24
CA GLN A 151 -17.12 16.22 9.72
C GLN A 151 -17.38 14.72 9.94
N LEU A 152 -16.45 13.86 9.57
CA LEU A 152 -16.59 12.41 9.63
C LEU A 152 -16.37 11.89 11.06
N SER A 153 -17.18 10.92 11.46
CA SER A 153 -16.88 10.08 12.62
C SER A 153 -15.57 9.30 12.42
N GLY A 154 -14.99 8.75 13.50
CA GLY A 154 -13.76 7.96 13.42
C GLY A 154 -13.86 6.78 12.43
N GLY A 155 -15.01 6.07 12.49
CA GLY A 155 -15.25 4.92 11.59
C GLY A 155 -15.42 5.34 10.11
N GLU A 156 -16.18 6.39 9.84
CA GLU A 156 -16.35 6.91 8.47
C GLU A 156 -15.03 7.42 7.89
N ARG A 157 -14.24 8.11 8.72
CA ARG A 157 -12.88 8.54 8.35
C ARG A 157 -12.00 7.36 7.98
N ARG A 158 -11.96 6.32 8.83
CA ARG A 158 -11.15 5.14 8.57
C ARG A 158 -11.56 4.41 7.29
N ARG A 159 -12.88 4.26 7.05
CA ARG A 159 -13.39 3.68 5.80
C ARG A 159 -12.99 4.51 4.57
N THR A 160 -13.05 5.85 4.68
CA THR A 160 -12.61 6.75 3.61
C THR A 160 -11.10 6.60 3.31
N GLU A 161 -10.27 6.47 4.34
CA GLU A 161 -8.82 6.25 4.19
C GLU A 161 -8.50 4.91 3.52
N ILE A 162 -9.23 3.85 3.89
CA ILE A 162 -9.08 2.54 3.26
C ILE A 162 -9.51 2.60 1.79
N ALA A 163 -10.69 3.17 1.49
CA ALA A 163 -11.16 3.36 0.12
C ALA A 163 -10.16 4.14 -0.73
N ARG A 164 -9.58 5.20 -0.16
CA ARG A 164 -8.53 6.00 -0.81
C ARG A 164 -7.25 5.20 -1.07
N CYS A 165 -6.84 4.34 -0.13
CA CYS A 165 -5.69 3.46 -0.31
C CYS A 165 -5.93 2.45 -1.46
N LEU A 166 -7.15 1.90 -1.55
CA LEU A 166 -7.54 0.93 -2.57
C LEU A 166 -7.79 1.54 -3.95
N ALA A 167 -7.97 2.86 -4.05
CA ALA A 167 -8.19 3.55 -5.31
C ALA A 167 -7.07 3.34 -6.34
N ASN A 168 -5.85 3.10 -5.89
CA ASN A 168 -4.69 2.83 -6.75
C ASN A 168 -4.46 1.34 -7.05
N ASP A 169 -5.41 0.46 -6.76
CA ASP A 169 -5.33 -1.00 -6.95
C ASP A 169 -4.01 -1.62 -6.45
N PRO A 170 -3.65 -1.41 -5.17
CA PRO A 170 -2.40 -1.90 -4.62
C PRO A 170 -2.32 -3.43 -4.66
N LYS A 171 -1.12 -3.95 -4.94
CA LYS A 171 -0.81 -5.39 -4.90
C LYS A 171 -0.42 -5.83 -3.49
N PHE A 172 0.13 -4.91 -2.71
CA PHE A 172 0.47 -5.07 -1.29
C PHE A 172 -0.04 -3.88 -0.51
N ILE A 173 -0.57 -4.12 0.68
CA ILE A 173 -1.01 -3.07 1.59
C ILE A 173 -0.26 -3.23 2.91
N MET A 174 0.40 -2.17 3.33
CA MET A 174 1.08 -2.10 4.62
C MET A 174 0.18 -1.37 5.61
N LEU A 175 -0.20 -2.06 6.68
CA LEU A 175 -1.08 -1.56 7.73
C LEU A 175 -0.26 -1.31 9.00
N ASP A 176 -0.11 -0.07 9.41
CA ASP A 176 0.60 0.29 10.65
C ASP A 176 -0.42 0.40 11.80
N GLU A 177 -0.31 -0.50 12.77
CA GLU A 177 -1.20 -0.61 13.93
C GLU A 177 -2.71 -0.50 13.57
N PRO A 178 -3.24 -1.37 12.68
CA PRO A 178 -4.58 -1.20 12.11
C PRO A 178 -5.72 -1.26 13.14
N PHE A 179 -5.47 -1.78 14.31
CA PHE A 179 -6.44 -1.94 15.41
C PHE A 179 -6.21 -0.95 16.57
N ALA A 180 -5.29 0.00 16.43
CA ALA A 180 -5.08 1.02 17.45
C ALA A 180 -6.34 1.88 17.61
N GLY A 181 -6.88 1.93 18.82
CA GLY A 181 -8.08 2.70 19.12
C GLY A 181 -9.42 1.99 18.88
N VAL A 182 -9.40 0.68 18.66
CA VAL A 182 -10.62 -0.16 18.65
C VAL A 182 -10.88 -0.73 20.04
#